data_36eed3b0ce5d6c034bd90cf7283701a6
#
_entry.id   36eed3b0ce5d6c034bd90cf7283701a6
#
_cell.length_a   1.000
_cell.length_b   1.000
_cell.length_c   1.000
_cell.angle_alpha   90.00
_cell.angle_beta   90.00
_cell.angle_gamma   90.00
#
_symmetry.space_group_name_H-M   'P 1'
#
loop_
_entity.id
_entity.type
_entity.pdbx_description
1 polymer ?
#
loop_
_entity_poly.entity_id
_entity_poly.type
_entity_poly.pdbx_seq_one_letter_code
_entity_poly.pdbx_strand_id
1 'polypeptide(L)'
;SDVCSSDLLLAYLMNQGGLTKRGRVMEGIFWFVLLPLIFVLILSMANLSWDELAVRSWRGNEMINGSILVFALMHPIEFVWFYRGDMKDGPIRMRSFAGLMILFLGVFASTVGSLGKKLTMVDPEPVMSMAQGVAMPGGIMARLDLFLIAFWIVGVFCVFSGYLFYGNESIKHAFSKGRIVGLSLSYGGIYVISPWIMTTFATWIRRYFFVFIYGNLVIGLFFPLILFLMWRKE
;
A
#
# COMPACT_ATOMS: atom_id res chain seq x y z
N SER A 1 14.49 -2.85 -19.17
CA SER A 1 14.37 -4.27 -18.75
C SER A 1 15.19 -4.58 -17.51
N ASP A 2 16.29 -3.85 -17.27
CA ASP A 2 17.25 -4.16 -16.18
C ASP A 2 16.71 -3.85 -14.77
N VAL A 3 15.87 -2.84 -14.64
CA VAL A 3 15.27 -2.45 -13.36
C VAL A 3 14.34 -3.56 -12.82
N CYS A 4 13.54 -4.18 -13.68
CA CYS A 4 12.62 -5.24 -13.27
C CYS A 4 13.35 -6.51 -12.79
N SER A 5 14.51 -6.84 -13.40
CA SER A 5 15.30 -8.01 -13.00
C SER A 5 15.98 -7.83 -11.65
N SER A 6 16.53 -6.64 -11.36
CA SER A 6 17.14 -6.32 -10.07
C SER A 6 16.12 -6.32 -8.93
N ASP A 7 14.92 -5.78 -9.16
CA ASP A 7 13.85 -5.73 -8.17
C ASP A 7 13.33 -7.13 -7.85
N LEU A 8 13.18 -8.00 -8.86
CA LEU A 8 12.81 -9.40 -8.65
C LEU A 8 13.87 -10.16 -7.87
N LEU A 9 15.16 -9.94 -8.17
CA LEU A 9 16.27 -10.56 -7.43
C LEU A 9 16.27 -10.14 -5.97
N LEU A 10 16.14 -8.84 -5.70
CA LEU A 10 16.07 -8.31 -4.34
C LEU A 10 14.85 -8.85 -3.59
N ALA A 11 13.68 -8.89 -4.23
CA ALA A 11 12.48 -9.47 -3.64
C ALA A 11 12.65 -10.96 -3.32
N TYR A 12 13.31 -11.71 -4.20
CA TYR A 12 13.66 -13.10 -3.96
C TYR A 12 14.57 -13.28 -2.75
N LEU A 13 15.66 -12.49 -2.66
CA LEU A 13 16.60 -12.53 -1.54
C LEU A 13 15.91 -12.19 -0.21
N MET A 14 15.04 -11.18 -0.17
CA MET A 14 14.25 -10.82 1.00
C MET A 14 13.31 -11.95 1.45
N ASN A 15 12.83 -12.76 0.51
CA ASN A 15 11.84 -13.80 0.78
C ASN A 15 12.46 -15.17 1.12
N GLN A 16 13.78 -15.36 0.95
CA GLN A 16 14.46 -16.64 1.23
C GLN A 16 14.43 -17.06 2.70
N GLY A 17 14.29 -16.13 3.60
CA GLY A 17 14.42 -16.37 5.04
C GLY A 17 13.16 -16.83 5.76
N GLY A 18 12.05 -17.01 5.05
CA GLY A 18 10.75 -17.32 5.64
C GLY A 18 10.12 -16.13 6.38
N LEU A 19 8.95 -16.35 6.97
CA LEU A 19 8.11 -15.32 7.56
C LEU A 19 8.82 -14.52 8.68
N THR A 20 9.55 -15.20 9.55
CA THR A 20 10.22 -14.56 10.70
C THR A 20 11.33 -13.59 10.28
N LYS A 21 12.17 -13.99 9.33
CA LYS A 21 13.23 -13.09 8.82
C LYS A 21 12.65 -11.92 8.04
N ARG A 22 11.61 -12.20 7.23
CA ARG A 22 10.87 -11.16 6.53
C ARG A 22 10.28 -10.15 7.52
N GLY A 23 9.63 -10.60 8.59
CA GLY A 23 9.07 -9.73 9.62
C GLY A 23 10.09 -8.75 10.21
N ARG A 24 11.29 -9.22 10.54
CA ARG A 24 12.38 -8.36 11.06
C ARG A 24 12.86 -7.32 10.05
N VAL A 25 12.98 -7.71 8.79
CA VAL A 25 13.35 -6.76 7.72
C VAL A 25 12.27 -5.70 7.54
N MET A 26 10.99 -6.12 7.52
CA MET A 26 9.86 -5.20 7.40
C MET A 26 9.75 -4.24 8.60
N GLU A 27 10.06 -4.70 9.80
CA GLU A 27 10.10 -3.85 10.99
C GLU A 27 11.14 -2.72 10.87
N GLY A 28 12.35 -3.04 10.38
CA GLY A 28 13.38 -2.04 10.11
C GLY A 28 12.98 -1.04 9.02
N ILE A 29 12.45 -1.55 7.90
CA ILE A 29 12.00 -0.71 6.78
C ILE A 29 10.80 0.16 7.19
N PHE A 30 9.90 -0.36 8.02
CA PHE A 30 8.74 0.39 8.52
C PHE A 30 9.16 1.69 9.18
N TRP A 31 10.12 1.65 10.10
CA TRP A 31 10.61 2.86 10.75
C TRP A 31 11.35 3.78 9.79
N PHE A 32 12.10 3.21 8.85
CA PHE A 32 12.81 3.97 7.83
C PHE A 32 11.85 4.75 6.91
N VAL A 33 10.68 4.20 6.60
CA VAL A 33 9.65 4.88 5.77
C VAL A 33 8.78 5.80 6.62
N LEU A 34 8.40 5.37 7.84
CA LEU A 34 7.47 6.08 8.69
C LEU A 34 8.01 7.41 9.21
N LEU A 35 9.28 7.44 9.66
CA LEU A 35 9.86 8.64 10.24
C LEU A 35 9.92 9.82 9.26
N PRO A 36 10.42 9.66 8.01
CA PRO A 36 10.38 10.73 7.02
C PRO A 36 8.97 11.16 6.64
N LEU A 37 8.03 10.22 6.55
CA LEU A 37 6.64 10.53 6.27
C LEU A 37 6.05 11.44 7.36
N ILE A 38 6.23 11.07 8.63
CA ILE A 38 5.79 11.89 9.77
C ILE A 38 6.46 13.27 9.73
N PHE A 39 7.74 13.32 9.41
CA PHE A 39 8.47 14.56 9.31
C PHE A 39 7.90 15.50 8.24
N VAL A 40 7.63 14.98 7.03
CA VAL A 40 6.98 15.74 5.96
C VAL A 40 5.58 16.21 6.36
N LEU A 41 4.81 15.36 7.06
CA LEU A 41 3.48 15.72 7.54
C LEU A 41 3.55 16.88 8.56
N ILE A 42 4.47 16.84 9.50
CA ILE A 42 4.67 17.92 10.48
C ILE A 42 5.01 19.24 9.77
N LEU A 43 5.92 19.20 8.80
CA LEU A 43 6.28 20.39 8.03
C LEU A 43 5.12 20.91 7.18
N SER A 44 4.30 20.03 6.61
CA SER A 44 3.14 20.42 5.80
C SER A 44 2.05 21.11 6.63
N MET A 45 2.00 20.85 7.95
CA MET A 45 1.04 21.50 8.85
C MET A 45 1.24 23.03 8.94
N ALA A 46 2.44 23.52 8.63
CA ALA A 46 2.69 24.99 8.61
C ALA A 46 1.93 25.70 7.47
N ASN A 47 1.61 24.98 6.40
CA ASN A 47 0.91 25.51 5.23
C ASN A 47 -0.57 25.07 5.19
N LEU A 48 -1.10 24.53 6.28
CA LEU A 48 -2.44 23.95 6.34
C LEU A 48 -3.51 25.05 6.39
N SER A 49 -4.41 25.07 5.44
CA SER A 49 -5.62 25.90 5.43
C SER A 49 -6.80 25.11 5.98
N TRP A 50 -7.28 25.47 7.15
CA TRP A 50 -8.42 24.81 7.80
C TRP A 50 -9.74 24.98 7.03
N ASP A 51 -9.90 26.10 6.30
CA ASP A 51 -11.07 26.35 5.46
C ASP A 51 -11.24 25.32 4.35
N GLU A 52 -10.14 24.80 3.81
CA GLU A 52 -10.15 23.75 2.79
C GLU A 52 -10.57 22.38 3.36
N LEU A 53 -10.34 22.14 4.63
CA LEU A 53 -10.79 20.92 5.32
C LEU A 53 -12.24 20.98 5.76
N ALA A 54 -12.84 22.18 5.82
CA ALA A 54 -14.22 22.33 6.23
C ALA A 54 -15.18 21.65 5.25
N VAL A 55 -16.03 20.78 5.77
CA VAL A 55 -17.07 20.13 4.98
C VAL A 55 -18.26 21.08 4.84
N ARG A 56 -18.36 21.72 3.65
CA ARG A 56 -19.44 22.70 3.38
C ARG A 56 -20.78 22.08 3.04
N SER A 57 -20.80 20.84 2.56
CA SER A 57 -22.04 20.13 2.26
C SER A 57 -21.85 18.62 2.43
N TRP A 58 -22.79 17.99 3.10
CA TRP A 58 -22.80 16.54 3.31
C TRP A 58 -23.73 15.92 2.26
N ARG A 59 -23.17 15.27 1.25
CA ARG A 59 -23.92 14.45 0.30
C ARG A 59 -23.72 12.99 0.63
N GLY A 60 -24.76 12.30 1.10
CA GLY A 60 -24.66 10.91 1.57
C GLY A 60 -24.07 9.96 0.53
N ASN A 61 -24.40 10.12 -0.76
CA ASN A 61 -23.87 9.28 -1.83
C ASN A 61 -22.35 9.46 -2.03
N GLU A 62 -21.84 10.67 -1.90
CA GLU A 62 -20.39 10.94 -2.04
C GLU A 62 -19.62 10.35 -0.86
N MET A 63 -20.20 10.40 0.33
CA MET A 63 -19.61 9.77 1.52
C MET A 63 -19.54 8.26 1.39
N ILE A 64 -20.63 7.62 0.96
CA ILE A 64 -20.68 6.17 0.75
C ILE A 64 -19.63 5.76 -0.29
N ASN A 65 -19.58 6.43 -1.43
CA ASN A 65 -18.62 6.13 -2.50
C ASN A 65 -17.16 6.33 -2.03
N GLY A 66 -16.89 7.41 -1.30
CA GLY A 66 -15.57 7.64 -0.71
C GLY A 66 -15.18 6.58 0.31
N SER A 67 -16.10 6.15 1.18
CA SER A 67 -15.86 5.09 2.15
C SER A 67 -15.58 3.75 1.49
N ILE A 68 -16.32 3.41 0.44
CA ILE A 68 -16.10 2.20 -0.38
C ILE A 68 -14.70 2.22 -1.01
N LEU A 69 -14.30 3.37 -1.56
CA LEU A 69 -12.97 3.54 -2.17
C LEU A 69 -11.85 3.36 -1.14
N VAL A 70 -11.96 4.01 0.02
CA VAL A 70 -10.98 3.89 1.11
C VAL A 70 -10.89 2.44 1.59
N PHE A 71 -12.02 1.76 1.76
CA PHE A 71 -12.05 0.36 2.17
C PHE A 71 -11.37 -0.54 1.13
N ALA A 72 -11.61 -0.32 -0.16
CA ALA A 72 -10.98 -1.08 -1.24
C ALA A 72 -9.45 -0.84 -1.31
N LEU A 73 -8.98 0.37 -0.99
CA LEU A 73 -7.55 0.68 -0.92
C LEU A 73 -6.86 0.05 0.31
N MET A 74 -7.62 -0.25 1.38
CA MET A 74 -7.10 -0.93 2.58
C MET A 74 -6.97 -2.46 2.43
N HIS A 75 -7.26 -3.00 1.27
CA HIS A 75 -7.14 -4.43 0.93
C HIS A 75 -5.82 -5.09 1.41
N PRO A 76 -4.62 -4.47 1.37
CA PRO A 76 -3.40 -5.09 1.88
C PRO A 76 -3.45 -5.55 3.35
N ILE A 77 -4.43 -5.07 4.13
CA ILE A 77 -4.67 -5.55 5.50
C ILE A 77 -4.97 -7.05 5.54
N GLU A 78 -5.51 -7.62 4.47
CA GLU A 78 -5.81 -9.05 4.37
C GLU A 78 -4.57 -9.93 4.52
N PHE A 79 -3.39 -9.42 4.22
CA PHE A 79 -2.14 -10.14 4.47
C PHE A 79 -1.92 -10.50 5.95
N VAL A 80 -2.58 -9.82 6.87
CA VAL A 80 -2.57 -10.17 8.29
C VAL A 80 -3.09 -11.58 8.54
N TRP A 81 -4.00 -12.08 7.70
CA TRP A 81 -4.54 -13.43 7.81
C TRP A 81 -3.46 -14.50 7.60
N PHE A 82 -2.51 -14.26 6.70
CA PHE A 82 -1.38 -15.17 6.47
C PHE A 82 -0.43 -15.25 7.67
N TYR A 83 -0.32 -14.16 8.45
CA TYR A 83 0.54 -14.13 9.64
C TYR A 83 -0.11 -14.78 10.85
N ARG A 84 -1.45 -14.89 10.88
CA ARG A 84 -2.17 -15.31 12.10
C ARG A 84 -1.80 -16.73 12.53
N GLY A 85 -1.57 -17.64 11.61
CA GLY A 85 -1.16 -19.02 11.90
C GLY A 85 0.21 -19.14 12.54
N ASP A 86 1.12 -18.17 12.26
CA ASP A 86 2.49 -18.17 12.77
C ASP A 86 2.69 -17.20 13.95
N MET A 87 1.67 -16.40 14.28
CA MET A 87 1.69 -15.53 15.45
C MET A 87 1.48 -16.37 16.72
N LYS A 88 2.53 -16.50 17.52
CA LYS A 88 2.43 -17.04 18.88
C LYS A 88 1.53 -16.12 19.71
N ASP A 89 0.33 -16.60 20.01
CA ASP A 89 -0.62 -16.14 21.03
C ASP A 89 -0.58 -14.64 21.40
N GLY A 90 -0.92 -13.77 20.47
CA GLY A 90 -1.14 -12.38 20.77
C GLY A 90 -2.31 -11.82 19.97
N PRO A 91 -3.26 -11.11 20.61
CA PRO A 91 -4.30 -10.42 19.85
C PRO A 91 -3.64 -9.37 18.96
N ILE A 92 -4.08 -9.29 17.70
CA ILE A 92 -3.74 -8.14 16.83
C ILE A 92 -4.11 -6.88 17.60
N ARG A 93 -3.12 -6.08 17.96
CA ARG A 93 -3.36 -4.90 18.78
C ARG A 93 -4.14 -3.88 17.96
N MET A 94 -5.40 -3.66 18.31
CA MET A 94 -6.24 -2.61 17.71
C MET A 94 -5.56 -1.22 17.72
N ARG A 95 -4.64 -0.99 18.66
CA ARG A 95 -3.82 0.24 18.71
C ARG A 95 -2.96 0.44 17.48
N SER A 96 -2.40 -0.63 16.90
CA SER A 96 -1.58 -0.53 15.68
C SER A 96 -2.45 -0.16 14.47
N PHE A 97 -3.65 -0.71 14.40
CA PHE A 97 -4.63 -0.34 13.38
C PHE A 97 -5.08 1.12 13.53
N ALA A 98 -5.39 1.55 14.75
CA ALA A 98 -5.74 2.94 15.03
C ALA A 98 -4.61 3.90 14.64
N GLY A 99 -3.35 3.57 14.93
CA GLY A 99 -2.18 4.35 14.51
C GLY A 99 -2.06 4.49 12.99
N LEU A 100 -2.30 3.40 12.24
CA LEU A 100 -2.31 3.43 10.78
C LEU A 100 -3.44 4.33 10.24
N MET A 101 -4.63 4.25 10.83
CA MET A 101 -5.77 5.10 10.44
C MET A 101 -5.51 6.57 10.71
N ILE A 102 -4.92 6.91 11.86
CA ILE A 102 -4.52 8.28 12.19
C ILE A 102 -3.49 8.80 11.19
N LEU A 103 -2.49 7.99 10.84
CA LEU A 103 -1.49 8.35 9.83
C LEU A 103 -2.13 8.61 8.47
N PHE A 104 -3.03 7.73 8.03
CA PHE A 104 -3.77 7.89 6.78
C PHE A 104 -4.60 9.18 6.75
N LEU A 105 -5.34 9.45 7.83
CA LEU A 105 -6.10 10.69 7.97
C LEU A 105 -5.17 11.91 8.00
N GLY A 106 -4.01 11.81 8.63
CA GLY A 106 -2.99 12.85 8.64
C GLY A 106 -2.47 13.18 7.25
N VAL A 107 -2.14 12.17 6.45
CA VAL A 107 -1.72 12.34 5.04
C VAL A 107 -2.82 13.02 4.23
N PHE A 108 -4.06 12.52 4.35
CA PHE A 108 -5.20 13.07 3.64
C PHE A 108 -5.46 14.54 4.01
N ALA A 109 -5.53 14.83 5.30
CA ALA A 109 -5.78 16.19 5.80
C ALA A 109 -4.66 17.16 5.38
N SER A 110 -3.40 16.75 5.49
CA SER A 110 -2.26 17.56 5.08
C SER A 110 -2.27 17.83 3.58
N THR A 111 -2.60 16.83 2.75
CA THR A 111 -2.66 16.97 1.30
C THR A 111 -3.78 17.93 0.89
N VAL A 112 -5.00 17.70 1.37
CA VAL A 112 -6.15 18.55 1.04
C VAL A 112 -5.99 19.96 1.62
N GLY A 113 -5.49 20.08 2.85
CA GLY A 113 -5.31 21.36 3.53
C GLY A 113 -4.20 22.21 2.92
N SER A 114 -3.14 21.60 2.35
CA SER A 114 -2.02 22.34 1.73
C SER A 114 -2.29 22.69 0.27
N LEU A 115 -2.87 21.79 -0.51
CA LEU A 115 -3.11 22.01 -1.94
C LEU A 115 -4.50 22.59 -2.24
N GLY A 116 -5.44 22.43 -1.32
CA GLY A 116 -6.86 22.70 -1.57
C GLY A 116 -7.57 21.61 -2.35
N LYS A 117 -8.90 21.53 -2.19
CA LYS A 117 -9.75 20.48 -2.76
C LYS A 117 -9.63 20.36 -4.28
N LYS A 118 -9.63 21.51 -4.98
CA LYS A 118 -9.64 21.51 -6.46
C LYS A 118 -8.35 20.92 -7.03
N LEU A 119 -7.21 21.33 -6.50
CA LEU A 119 -5.93 20.84 -6.99
C LEU A 119 -5.73 19.37 -6.63
N THR A 120 -6.09 18.96 -5.41
CA THR A 120 -6.01 17.55 -4.96
C THR A 120 -6.85 16.60 -5.85
N MET A 121 -7.98 17.06 -6.39
CA MET A 121 -8.82 16.24 -7.28
C MET A 121 -8.27 16.09 -8.69
N VAL A 122 -7.50 17.06 -9.18
CA VAL A 122 -7.01 17.09 -10.57
C VAL A 122 -5.59 16.56 -10.67
N ASP A 123 -4.82 16.71 -9.59
CA ASP A 123 -3.43 16.26 -9.54
C ASP A 123 -3.34 14.73 -9.54
N PRO A 124 -2.58 14.12 -10.44
CA PRO A 124 -2.38 12.66 -10.45
C PRO A 124 -1.57 12.17 -9.24
N GLU A 125 -0.75 13.04 -8.64
CA GLU A 125 0.15 12.69 -7.52
C GLU A 125 0.10 13.73 -6.39
N PRO A 126 -1.05 13.96 -5.76
CA PRO A 126 -1.27 15.09 -4.85
C PRO A 126 -0.36 15.05 -3.61
N VAL A 127 0.01 13.86 -3.12
CA VAL A 127 0.94 13.72 -1.99
C VAL A 127 2.34 14.20 -2.35
N MET A 128 2.80 13.94 -3.57
CA MET A 128 4.09 14.42 -4.06
C MET A 128 4.09 15.93 -4.25
N SER A 129 3.03 16.46 -4.82
CA SER A 129 2.87 17.93 -5.00
C SER A 129 2.79 18.67 -3.67
N MET A 130 2.12 18.08 -2.66
CA MET A 130 2.17 18.59 -1.29
C MET A 130 3.61 18.65 -0.76
N ALA A 131 4.37 17.58 -0.92
CA ALA A 131 5.75 17.51 -0.43
C ALA A 131 6.69 18.51 -1.13
N GLN A 132 6.45 18.78 -2.42
CA GLN A 132 7.17 19.80 -3.18
C GLN A 132 6.88 21.23 -2.70
N GLY A 133 5.66 21.47 -2.22
CA GLY A 133 5.24 22.76 -1.66
C GLY A 133 5.77 23.03 -0.24
N VAL A 134 6.33 22.01 0.42
CA VAL A 134 6.88 22.17 1.77
C VAL A 134 8.29 22.78 1.72
N ALA A 135 8.41 24.02 2.19
CA ALA A 135 9.71 24.69 2.32
C ALA A 135 10.29 24.47 3.71
N MET A 136 11.55 24.06 3.79
CA MET A 136 12.26 24.04 5.07
C MET A 136 12.69 25.44 5.50
N PRO A 137 12.52 25.79 6.78
CA PRO A 137 13.11 26.99 7.33
C PRO A 137 14.62 27.00 7.10
N GLY A 138 15.14 28.11 6.51
CA GLY A 138 16.58 28.25 6.25
C GLY A 138 17.09 27.71 4.91
N GLY A 139 16.24 27.19 4.03
CA GLY A 139 16.64 26.77 2.68
C GLY A 139 17.61 25.57 2.59
N ILE A 140 17.85 24.89 3.71
CA ILE A 140 18.86 23.81 3.84
C ILE A 140 18.50 22.58 3.01
N MET A 141 17.22 22.33 2.79
CA MET A 141 16.73 21.28 1.88
C MET A 141 15.66 21.86 0.95
N ALA A 142 16.09 22.32 -0.19
CA ALA A 142 15.17 22.86 -1.20
C ALA A 142 14.28 21.81 -1.85
N ARG A 143 14.54 20.50 -1.63
CA ARG A 143 13.88 19.41 -2.33
C ARG A 143 13.59 18.22 -1.39
N LEU A 144 12.58 18.37 -0.54
CA LEU A 144 12.04 17.28 0.29
C LEU A 144 11.34 16.20 -0.54
N ASP A 145 10.86 16.55 -1.73
CA ASP A 145 10.25 15.64 -2.68
C ASP A 145 11.15 14.45 -3.02
N LEU A 146 12.46 14.68 -3.22
CA LEU A 146 13.40 13.61 -3.53
C LEU A 146 13.52 12.57 -2.39
N PHE A 147 13.52 13.04 -1.15
CA PHE A 147 13.48 12.14 0.01
C PHE A 147 12.20 11.32 0.02
N LEU A 148 11.04 11.97 -0.16
CA LEU A 148 9.77 11.28 -0.19
C LEU A 148 9.72 10.23 -1.31
N ILE A 149 10.21 10.55 -2.50
CA ILE A 149 10.29 9.62 -3.63
C ILE A 149 11.16 8.40 -3.26
N ALA A 150 12.31 8.58 -2.64
CA ALA A 150 13.17 7.47 -2.24
C ALA A 150 12.46 6.52 -1.26
N PHE A 151 11.77 7.06 -0.24
CA PHE A 151 11.00 6.26 0.70
C PHE A 151 9.77 5.62 0.07
N TRP A 152 9.12 6.32 -0.87
CA TRP A 152 8.00 5.78 -1.64
C TRP A 152 8.42 4.56 -2.46
N ILE A 153 9.55 4.63 -3.17
CA ILE A 153 10.10 3.50 -3.92
C ILE A 153 10.34 2.30 -3.01
N VAL A 154 10.95 2.51 -1.85
CA VAL A 154 11.17 1.45 -0.85
C VAL A 154 9.83 0.87 -0.38
N GLY A 155 8.83 1.71 -0.10
CA GLY A 155 7.49 1.28 0.30
C GLY A 155 6.80 0.43 -0.78
N VAL A 156 6.81 0.87 -2.03
CA VAL A 156 6.26 0.12 -3.18
C VAL A 156 6.97 -1.21 -3.33
N PHE A 157 8.30 -1.22 -3.22
CA PHE A 157 9.09 -2.46 -3.28
C PHE A 157 8.71 -3.43 -2.14
N CYS A 158 8.46 -2.95 -0.93
CA CYS A 158 8.02 -3.79 0.19
C CYS A 158 6.66 -4.42 -0.07
N VAL A 159 5.70 -3.67 -0.63
CA VAL A 159 4.39 -4.18 -1.01
C VAL A 159 4.51 -5.24 -2.10
N PHE A 160 5.26 -4.94 -3.16
CA PHE A 160 5.54 -5.88 -4.26
C PHE A 160 6.18 -7.18 -3.76
N SER A 161 7.24 -7.08 -2.95
CA SER A 161 7.89 -8.23 -2.32
C SER A 161 6.91 -9.01 -1.42
N GLY A 162 5.94 -8.31 -0.79
CA GLY A 162 4.85 -8.90 -0.02
C GLY A 162 3.97 -9.81 -0.86
N TYR A 163 3.44 -9.32 -1.94
CA TYR A 163 2.60 -10.09 -2.84
C TYR A 163 3.31 -11.32 -3.39
N LEU A 164 4.59 -11.18 -3.77
CA LEU A 164 5.41 -12.32 -4.21
C LEU A 164 5.58 -13.38 -3.12
N PHE A 165 5.82 -12.95 -1.87
CA PHE A 165 5.97 -13.88 -0.76
C PHE A 165 4.70 -14.67 -0.50
N TYR A 166 3.55 -13.99 -0.37
CA TYR A 166 2.28 -14.66 -0.09
C TYR A 166 1.78 -15.50 -1.26
N GLY A 167 1.97 -15.03 -2.49
CA GLY A 167 1.68 -15.83 -3.69
C GLY A 167 2.48 -17.12 -3.69
N ASN A 168 3.78 -17.06 -3.40
CA ASN A 168 4.64 -18.22 -3.33
C ASN A 168 4.26 -19.19 -2.19
N GLU A 169 3.94 -18.67 -0.99
CA GLU A 169 3.47 -19.50 0.13
C GLU A 169 2.13 -20.19 -0.20
N SER A 170 1.20 -19.48 -0.81
CA SER A 170 -0.09 -20.04 -1.24
C SER A 170 0.10 -21.18 -2.25
N ILE A 171 1.00 -21.02 -3.22
CA ILE A 171 1.32 -22.05 -4.22
C ILE A 171 2.00 -23.27 -3.58
N LYS A 172 2.90 -23.07 -2.61
CA LYS A 172 3.53 -24.16 -1.87
C LYS A 172 2.51 -25.05 -1.14
N HIS A 173 1.48 -24.43 -0.57
CA HIS A 173 0.41 -25.16 0.08
C HIS A 173 -0.50 -25.89 -0.89
N ALA A 174 -0.71 -25.34 -2.09
CA ALA A 174 -1.59 -25.93 -3.11
C ALA A 174 -0.96 -27.12 -3.86
N PHE A 175 0.37 -27.12 -4.03
CA PHE A 175 1.07 -28.14 -4.85
C PHE A 175 2.12 -28.89 -4.06
N SER A 176 2.21 -30.21 -4.25
CA SER A 176 3.22 -31.07 -3.57
C SER A 176 4.67 -30.71 -3.91
N LYS A 177 4.93 -30.20 -5.12
CA LYS A 177 6.21 -29.63 -5.56
C LYS A 177 6.21 -28.10 -5.49
N GLY A 178 5.48 -27.53 -4.54
CA GLY A 178 5.09 -26.14 -4.51
C GLY A 178 6.24 -25.13 -4.52
N ARG A 179 7.42 -25.48 -3.98
CA ARG A 179 8.55 -24.55 -3.95
C ARG A 179 9.05 -24.21 -5.36
N ILE A 180 9.29 -25.20 -6.20
CA ILE A 180 9.80 -24.99 -7.57
C ILE A 180 8.72 -24.33 -8.44
N VAL A 181 7.48 -24.81 -8.33
CA VAL A 181 6.34 -24.26 -9.06
C VAL A 181 6.07 -22.82 -8.64
N GLY A 182 6.11 -22.53 -7.33
CA GLY A 182 5.92 -21.20 -6.81
C GLY A 182 6.97 -20.21 -7.31
N LEU A 183 8.24 -20.59 -7.25
CA LEU A 183 9.33 -19.76 -7.77
C LEU A 183 9.21 -19.53 -9.28
N SER A 184 8.92 -20.56 -10.05
CA SER A 184 8.79 -20.44 -11.51
C SER A 184 7.60 -19.58 -11.92
N LEU A 185 6.45 -19.73 -11.27
CA LEU A 185 5.25 -18.95 -11.58
C LEU A 185 5.32 -17.52 -11.04
N SER A 186 5.79 -17.34 -9.80
CA SER A 186 5.81 -15.99 -9.19
C SER A 186 6.90 -15.12 -9.80
N TYR A 187 8.11 -15.61 -9.91
CA TYR A 187 9.24 -14.80 -10.39
C TYR A 187 9.41 -14.88 -11.90
N GLY A 188 9.38 -16.08 -12.48
CA GLY A 188 9.51 -16.26 -13.93
C GLY A 188 8.31 -15.73 -14.69
N GLY A 189 7.09 -16.00 -14.20
CA GLY A 189 5.85 -15.50 -14.82
C GLY A 189 5.81 -13.97 -14.83
N ILE A 190 6.13 -13.31 -13.71
CA ILE A 190 6.18 -11.84 -13.64
C ILE A 190 7.26 -11.29 -14.57
N TYR A 191 8.44 -11.89 -14.62
CA TYR A 191 9.51 -11.45 -15.51
C TYR A 191 9.08 -11.48 -16.99
N VAL A 192 8.42 -12.53 -17.42
CA VAL A 192 7.94 -12.67 -18.80
C VAL A 192 6.76 -11.73 -19.12
N ILE A 193 5.84 -11.56 -18.18
CA ILE A 193 4.61 -10.77 -18.38
C ILE A 193 4.83 -9.28 -18.15
N SER A 194 5.83 -8.89 -17.36
CA SER A 194 6.11 -7.50 -16.99
C SER A 194 6.21 -6.52 -18.19
N PRO A 195 6.92 -6.80 -19.29
CA PRO A 195 6.99 -5.89 -20.44
C PRO A 195 5.62 -5.67 -21.10
N TRP A 196 4.79 -6.71 -21.16
CA TRP A 196 3.45 -6.64 -21.74
C TRP A 196 2.49 -5.87 -20.82
N ILE A 197 2.60 -6.07 -19.50
CA ILE A 197 1.82 -5.33 -18.51
C ILE A 197 2.14 -3.83 -18.58
N MET A 198 3.42 -3.44 -18.66
CA MET A 198 3.82 -2.04 -18.67
C MET A 198 3.25 -1.26 -19.85
N THR A 199 3.12 -1.88 -21.01
CA THR A 199 2.62 -1.20 -22.22
C THR A 199 1.10 -1.21 -22.33
N THR A 200 0.46 -2.31 -21.96
CA THR A 200 -0.98 -2.52 -22.20
C THR A 200 -1.80 -2.27 -20.94
N PHE A 201 -1.29 -2.67 -19.77
CA PHE A 201 -2.05 -2.68 -18.52
C PHE A 201 -2.19 -1.27 -17.90
N ALA A 202 -1.22 -0.37 -18.10
CA ALA A 202 -1.34 1.00 -17.60
C ALA A 202 -2.52 1.75 -18.22
N THR A 203 -2.79 1.52 -19.50
CA THR A 203 -3.95 2.08 -20.19
C THR A 203 -5.27 1.42 -19.76
N TRP A 204 -5.23 0.12 -19.51
CA TRP A 204 -6.37 -0.66 -19.02
C TRP A 204 -6.72 -0.29 -17.57
N ILE A 205 -5.75 -0.14 -16.66
CA ILE A 205 -6.00 0.28 -15.27
C ILE A 205 -6.68 1.63 -15.24
N ARG A 206 -6.22 2.63 -16.01
CA ARG A 206 -6.89 3.93 -16.07
C ARG A 206 -8.34 3.84 -16.55
N ARG A 207 -8.59 2.98 -17.54
CA ARG A 207 -9.93 2.84 -18.13
C ARG A 207 -10.88 2.04 -17.23
N TYR A 208 -10.37 1.05 -16.52
CA TYR A 208 -11.17 0.12 -15.71
C TYR A 208 -10.86 0.23 -14.22
N PHE A 209 -10.34 1.37 -13.77
CA PHE A 209 -9.94 1.61 -12.39
C PHE A 209 -11.05 1.22 -11.39
N PHE A 210 -12.29 1.63 -11.66
CA PHE A 210 -13.43 1.27 -10.82
C PHE A 210 -13.71 -0.24 -10.80
N VAL A 211 -13.52 -0.94 -11.91
CA VAL A 211 -13.71 -2.40 -11.96
C VAL A 211 -12.68 -3.10 -11.06
N PHE A 212 -11.44 -2.63 -11.04
CA PHE A 212 -10.41 -3.16 -10.13
C PHE A 212 -10.75 -2.89 -8.67
N ILE A 213 -11.21 -1.69 -8.34
CA ILE A 213 -11.62 -1.34 -6.98
C ILE A 213 -12.79 -2.20 -6.52
N TYR A 214 -13.84 -2.31 -7.31
CA TYR A 214 -14.98 -3.15 -6.97
C TYR A 214 -14.61 -4.64 -6.95
N GLY A 215 -13.74 -5.09 -7.84
CA GLY A 215 -13.20 -6.45 -7.82
C GLY A 215 -12.45 -6.77 -6.52
N ASN A 216 -11.57 -5.88 -6.09
CA ASN A 216 -10.87 -6.01 -4.82
C ASN A 216 -11.83 -6.02 -3.63
N LEU A 217 -12.84 -5.15 -3.64
CA LEU A 217 -13.85 -5.09 -2.59
C LEU A 217 -14.66 -6.40 -2.52
N VAL A 218 -15.05 -6.95 -3.68
CA VAL A 218 -15.76 -8.23 -3.74
C VAL A 218 -14.89 -9.35 -3.18
N ILE A 219 -13.65 -9.46 -3.61
CA ILE A 219 -12.72 -10.49 -3.12
C ILE A 219 -12.48 -10.31 -1.62
N GLY A 220 -12.18 -9.08 -1.17
CA GLY A 220 -11.84 -8.79 0.21
C GLY A 220 -13.00 -8.95 1.20
N LEU A 221 -14.24 -8.85 0.75
CA LEU A 221 -15.42 -8.97 1.60
C LEU A 221 -16.04 -10.37 1.52
N PHE A 222 -16.22 -10.88 0.30
CA PHE A 222 -16.91 -12.16 0.10
C PHE A 222 -16.03 -13.35 0.45
N PHE A 223 -14.75 -13.31 0.16
CA PHE A 223 -13.86 -14.45 0.43
C PHE A 223 -13.74 -14.74 1.93
N PRO A 224 -13.44 -13.77 2.82
CA PRO A 224 -13.47 -13.99 4.26
C PRO A 224 -14.84 -14.40 4.80
N LEU A 225 -15.92 -13.85 4.23
CA LEU A 225 -17.28 -14.20 4.64
C LEU A 225 -17.60 -15.67 4.31
N ILE A 226 -17.24 -16.15 3.11
CA ILE A 226 -17.43 -17.54 2.71
C ILE A 226 -16.62 -18.45 3.63
N LEU A 227 -15.34 -18.14 3.88
CA LEU A 227 -14.49 -18.91 4.80
C LEU A 227 -15.08 -18.95 6.22
N PHE A 228 -15.60 -17.83 6.72
CA PHE A 228 -16.26 -17.76 8.03
C PHE A 228 -17.51 -18.63 8.09
N LEU A 229 -18.34 -18.61 7.04
CA LEU A 229 -19.55 -19.43 6.96
C LEU A 229 -19.22 -20.92 6.82
N MET A 230 -18.15 -21.28 6.13
CA MET A 230 -17.69 -22.68 6.05
C MET A 230 -17.16 -23.16 7.40
N TRP A 231 -16.36 -22.36 8.09
CA TRP A 231 -15.79 -22.70 9.40
C TRP A 231 -16.86 -22.86 10.49
N ARG A 232 -17.97 -22.11 10.39
CA ARG A 232 -19.10 -22.23 11.35
C ARG A 232 -19.89 -23.54 11.19
N LYS A 233 -19.69 -24.28 10.11
CA LYS A 233 -20.40 -25.57 9.85
C LYS A 233 -19.64 -26.80 10.35
N GLU A 234 -18.36 -26.65 10.73
CA GLU A 234 -17.57 -27.64 11.45
C GLU A 234 -17.68 -27.41 12.97
#